data_773454175aa604f4e27241c3b126439c
#
_entry.id   773454175aa604f4e27241c3b126439c
#
_cell.length_a   1.000
_cell.length_b   1.000
_cell.length_c   1.000
_cell.angle_alpha   90.00
_cell.angle_beta   90.00
_cell.angle_gamma   90.00
#
_symmetry.space_group_name_H-M   'P 1'
#
loop_
_entity.id
_entity.type
_entity.pdbx_description
1 polymer ?
#
loop_
_entity_poly.entity_id
_entity_poly.type
_entity_poly.pdbx_seq_one_letter_code
_entity_poly.pdbx_strand_id
1 'polypeptide(L)'
;MKATLFCILLVLSGILSAQTIDNPPFKARSGSISNITRIERTPESTRVYIHAIFRPHWWIKEKGTSYLEDATTGKKYKFKGAEGIEINKEVYMPDSGEKDYVLIFEPLPEETQTIHLLSPTNYEGNTYDISLIPQKGKNTPPLAAVKGNWFKTDGSGQWEYGIYDSITIMNNRIYTNESIRKKGKRIEMTVKDKQNGTIRTLLITPQKSGNCIIKTDQTNELSYTRQKAAISTIEPDNGFQQFFRKDTACLQGYIDGYDPRLGFETGLVYLSNELTREDYPTVVQIDKDGSFTCKFVIHHPVEQSLTLNNDWIPFYIEPGQTLTMYIDWEAILSLIHI
;
A
#
# COMPACT_ATOMS: atom_id res chain seq x y z
N MET A 1 -1.00 25.03 75.00
CA MET A 1 -0.33 24.90 73.72
C MET A 1 -1.08 23.87 72.88
N LYS A 2 -1.87 24.30 71.91
CA LYS A 2 -2.56 23.42 70.97
C LYS A 2 -1.84 23.47 69.62
N ALA A 3 -1.21 22.38 69.21
CA ALA A 3 -0.57 22.25 67.90
C ALA A 3 -1.62 21.89 66.87
N THR A 4 -1.90 22.78 65.95
CA THR A 4 -2.79 22.56 64.79
C THR A 4 -2.00 21.91 63.66
N LEU A 5 -2.27 20.63 63.40
CA LEU A 5 -1.68 19.86 62.33
C LEU A 5 -2.35 20.27 61.02
N PHE A 6 -1.64 20.95 60.14
CA PHE A 6 -2.10 21.36 58.79
C PHE A 6 -1.77 20.24 57.82
N CYS A 7 -2.77 19.41 57.47
CA CYS A 7 -2.66 18.43 56.41
C CYS A 7 -2.70 19.14 55.06
N ILE A 8 -1.60 19.29 54.39
CA ILE A 8 -1.53 19.71 52.97
C ILE A 8 -1.89 18.51 52.13
N LEU A 9 -3.09 18.49 51.59
CA LEU A 9 -3.53 17.53 50.56
C LEU A 9 -2.89 17.99 49.22
N LEU A 10 -1.77 17.38 48.83
CA LEU A 10 -1.20 17.52 47.50
C LEU A 10 -2.11 16.77 46.55
N VAL A 11 -3.03 17.50 45.89
CA VAL A 11 -3.74 17.00 44.72
C VAL A 11 -2.73 16.99 43.57
N LEU A 12 -2.14 15.83 43.32
CA LEU A 12 -1.46 15.56 42.04
C LEU A 12 -2.54 15.56 40.96
N SER A 13 -2.83 16.74 40.40
CA SER A 13 -3.50 16.85 39.11
C SER A 13 -2.50 16.32 38.06
N GLY A 14 -2.56 15.02 37.79
CA GLY A 14 -1.91 14.45 36.63
C GLY A 14 -2.41 15.24 35.42
N ILE A 15 -1.51 15.93 34.73
CA ILE A 15 -1.79 16.53 33.43
C ILE A 15 -2.10 15.37 32.52
N LEU A 16 -3.39 15.05 32.34
CA LEU A 16 -3.86 14.09 31.35
C LEU A 16 -3.54 14.69 29.98
N SER A 17 -2.37 14.35 29.48
CA SER A 17 -1.89 14.81 28.18
C SER A 17 -2.65 14.04 27.09
N ALA A 18 -3.44 14.76 26.30
CA ALA A 18 -3.98 14.21 25.08
C ALA A 18 -2.81 13.77 24.18
N GLN A 19 -2.83 12.51 23.75
CA GLN A 19 -1.86 12.04 22.76
C GLN A 19 -2.41 12.32 21.37
N THR A 20 -1.63 13.07 20.57
CA THR A 20 -1.96 13.40 19.19
C THR A 20 -1.01 12.70 18.25
N ILE A 21 -1.54 12.04 17.21
CA ILE A 21 -0.80 11.41 16.15
C ILE A 21 -1.28 12.02 14.83
N ASP A 22 -0.45 12.81 14.18
CA ASP A 22 -0.74 13.41 12.87
C ASP A 22 -0.35 12.43 11.76
N ASN A 23 -1.18 12.31 10.73
CA ASN A 23 -1.01 11.43 9.57
C ASN A 23 -0.52 10.02 9.98
N PRO A 24 -1.30 9.31 10.81
CA PRO A 24 -0.89 8.01 11.30
C PRO A 24 -0.66 7.04 10.14
N PRO A 25 0.50 6.36 10.07
CA PRO A 25 0.72 5.36 9.04
C PRO A 25 -0.19 4.15 9.24
N PHE A 26 -0.60 3.55 8.15
CA PHE A 26 -1.42 2.34 8.13
C PHE A 26 -0.84 1.33 7.13
N LYS A 27 -1.30 0.07 7.18
CA LYS A 27 -0.80 -0.99 6.29
C LYS A 27 -1.64 -1.12 5.02
N ALA A 28 -2.95 -1.10 5.15
CA ALA A 28 -3.87 -1.29 4.03
C ALA A 28 -5.21 -0.59 4.30
N ARG A 29 -5.91 -0.23 3.23
CA ARG A 29 -7.28 0.28 3.30
C ARG A 29 -8.12 -0.22 2.12
N SER A 30 -9.42 -0.32 2.33
CA SER A 30 -10.37 -0.80 1.32
C SER A 30 -11.00 0.30 0.48
N GLY A 31 -10.77 1.57 0.81
CA GLY A 31 -11.26 2.73 0.05
C GLY A 31 -10.36 3.95 0.22
N SER A 32 -10.41 4.88 -0.72
CA SER A 32 -9.56 6.09 -0.75
C SER A 32 -10.30 7.38 -0.43
N ILE A 33 -11.62 7.36 -0.25
CA ILE A 33 -12.43 8.56 0.01
C ILE A 33 -12.03 9.21 1.33
N SER A 34 -11.93 8.42 2.41
CA SER A 34 -11.75 8.91 3.78
C SER A 34 -10.29 8.77 4.21
N ASN A 35 -9.56 9.88 4.26
CA ASN A 35 -8.16 9.91 4.68
C ASN A 35 -8.05 10.31 6.16
N ILE A 36 -7.44 9.46 6.98
CA ILE A 36 -7.19 9.77 8.39
C ILE A 36 -6.01 10.75 8.48
N THR A 37 -6.28 11.99 8.89
CA THR A 37 -5.26 13.04 9.01
C THR A 37 -4.69 13.17 10.41
N ARG A 38 -5.48 12.77 11.43
CA ARG A 38 -5.07 12.87 12.83
C ARG A 38 -5.87 11.89 13.69
N ILE A 39 -5.24 11.41 14.76
CA ILE A 39 -5.91 10.71 15.87
C ILE A 39 -5.53 11.40 17.17
N GLU A 40 -6.55 11.77 17.97
CA GLU A 40 -6.37 12.30 19.32
C GLU A 40 -6.97 11.34 20.34
N ARG A 41 -6.21 11.03 21.37
CA ARG A 41 -6.62 10.16 22.46
C ARG A 41 -6.72 10.96 23.75
N THR A 42 -7.89 10.93 24.37
CA THR A 42 -8.14 11.49 25.68
C THR A 42 -8.74 10.42 26.60
N PRO A 43 -8.81 10.62 27.91
CA PRO A 43 -9.49 9.70 28.80
C PRO A 43 -11.00 9.52 28.53
N GLU A 44 -11.62 10.48 27.85
CA GLU A 44 -13.05 10.51 27.58
C GLU A 44 -13.41 9.91 26.23
N SER A 45 -12.47 9.98 25.26
CA SER A 45 -12.72 9.58 23.88
C SER A 45 -11.45 9.44 23.04
N THR A 46 -11.60 8.72 21.93
CA THR A 46 -10.67 8.73 20.82
C THR A 46 -11.31 9.44 19.63
N ARG A 47 -10.66 10.47 19.10
CA ARG A 47 -11.14 11.31 18.00
C ARG A 47 -10.31 11.00 16.76
N VAL A 48 -10.99 10.61 15.68
CA VAL A 48 -10.37 10.31 14.37
C VAL A 48 -10.78 11.40 13.40
N TYR A 49 -9.82 12.21 12.99
CA TYR A 49 -10.01 13.30 12.03
C TYR A 49 -9.88 12.77 10.62
N ILE A 50 -10.89 13.01 9.82
CA ILE A 50 -11.00 12.54 8.45
C ILE A 50 -11.00 13.73 7.49
N HIS A 51 -10.20 13.63 6.45
CA HIS A 51 -10.28 14.48 5.25
C HIS A 51 -10.81 13.61 4.12
N ALA A 52 -12.07 13.83 3.75
CA ALA A 52 -12.71 13.09 2.67
C ALA A 52 -12.54 13.84 1.34
N ILE A 53 -12.18 13.11 0.29
CA ILE A 53 -12.08 13.61 -1.08
C ILE A 53 -12.98 12.73 -1.96
N PHE A 54 -13.99 13.35 -2.60
CA PHE A 54 -14.90 12.65 -3.50
C PHE A 54 -15.45 13.61 -4.55
N ARG A 55 -16.17 13.08 -5.53
CA ARG A 55 -16.75 13.88 -6.63
C ARG A 55 -17.65 14.98 -6.08
N PRO A 56 -17.52 16.24 -6.54
CA PRO A 56 -18.44 17.31 -6.21
C PRO A 56 -19.89 16.90 -6.45
N HIS A 57 -20.79 17.29 -5.54
CA HIS A 57 -22.22 16.99 -5.57
C HIS A 57 -22.62 15.52 -5.46
N TRP A 58 -21.66 14.59 -5.37
CA TRP A 58 -21.92 13.20 -4.97
C TRP A 58 -22.00 13.11 -3.44
N TRP A 59 -22.58 12.07 -2.91
CA TRP A 59 -22.75 11.90 -1.47
C TRP A 59 -21.77 10.89 -0.88
N ILE A 60 -21.43 11.12 0.36
CA ILE A 60 -20.74 10.19 1.24
C ILE A 60 -21.66 9.84 2.41
N LYS A 61 -21.44 8.71 3.06
CA LYS A 61 -22.28 8.27 4.18
C LYS A 61 -21.48 7.54 5.23
N GLU A 62 -21.35 8.16 6.39
CA GLU A 62 -20.75 7.53 7.55
C GLU A 62 -21.78 6.74 8.34
N LYS A 63 -21.37 5.57 8.84
CA LYS A 63 -22.22 4.65 9.57
C LYS A 63 -21.93 4.70 11.07
N GLY A 64 -22.96 4.84 11.89
CA GLY A 64 -22.86 4.76 13.35
C GLY A 64 -22.52 3.36 13.89
N THR A 65 -22.35 2.38 13.00
CA THR A 65 -21.90 1.01 13.32
C THR A 65 -20.39 0.82 13.24
N SER A 66 -19.65 1.84 12.80
CA SER A 66 -18.18 1.81 12.75
C SER A 66 -17.58 1.68 14.14
N TYR A 67 -16.43 1.07 14.26
CA TYR A 67 -15.73 0.89 15.53
C TYR A 67 -14.21 0.89 15.33
N LEU A 68 -13.47 1.22 16.38
CA LEU A 68 -12.04 0.94 16.44
C LEU A 68 -11.82 -0.44 17.04
N GLU A 69 -10.82 -1.15 16.56
CA GLU A 69 -10.40 -2.44 17.10
C GLU A 69 -8.91 -2.39 17.41
N ASP A 70 -8.54 -2.77 18.63
CA ASP A 70 -7.14 -2.96 18.99
C ASP A 70 -6.57 -4.18 18.23
N ALA A 71 -5.56 -3.96 17.41
CA ALA A 71 -5.01 -4.98 16.53
C ALA A 71 -4.34 -6.14 17.28
N THR A 72 -3.95 -5.94 18.55
CA THR A 72 -3.29 -6.95 19.38
C THR A 72 -4.30 -7.79 20.15
N THR A 73 -5.30 -7.14 20.74
CA THR A 73 -6.25 -7.79 21.65
C THR A 73 -7.58 -8.17 20.98
N GLY A 74 -7.90 -7.58 19.82
CA GLY A 74 -9.20 -7.70 19.16
C GLY A 74 -10.34 -6.99 19.90
N LYS A 75 -10.03 -6.19 20.92
CA LYS A 75 -11.04 -5.45 21.68
C LYS A 75 -11.61 -4.31 20.83
N LYS A 76 -12.94 -4.20 20.83
CA LYS A 76 -13.68 -3.20 20.05
C LYS A 76 -14.07 -2.01 20.91
N TYR A 77 -13.92 -0.81 20.33
CA TYR A 77 -14.26 0.47 20.92
C TYR A 77 -15.33 1.12 20.06
N LYS A 78 -16.52 1.32 20.64
CA LYS A 78 -17.72 1.71 19.91
C LYS A 78 -17.69 3.16 19.49
N PHE A 79 -18.36 3.43 18.38
CA PHE A 79 -18.68 4.77 17.93
C PHE A 79 -19.58 5.48 18.94
N LYS A 80 -19.28 6.76 19.24
CA LYS A 80 -20.02 7.62 20.18
C LYS A 80 -20.69 8.79 19.50
N GLY A 81 -20.15 9.27 18.37
CA GLY A 81 -20.67 10.42 17.66
C GLY A 81 -19.75 10.92 16.57
N ALA A 82 -20.16 11.99 15.91
CA ALA A 82 -19.36 12.67 14.89
C ALA A 82 -19.56 14.19 14.96
N GLU A 83 -18.59 14.92 14.43
CA GLU A 83 -18.64 16.37 14.21
C GLU A 83 -18.37 16.66 12.73
N GLY A 84 -19.08 17.59 12.14
CA GLY A 84 -18.90 18.00 10.74
C GLY A 84 -19.56 17.09 9.71
N ILE A 85 -20.20 15.97 10.13
CA ILE A 85 -20.94 15.05 9.25
C ILE A 85 -22.16 14.48 9.97
N GLU A 86 -23.27 14.28 9.24
CA GLU A 86 -24.46 13.59 9.76
C GLU A 86 -24.33 12.08 9.56
N ILE A 87 -24.54 11.33 10.65
CA ILE A 87 -24.41 9.88 10.64
C ILE A 87 -25.65 9.20 10.06
N ASN A 88 -25.42 8.13 9.30
CA ASN A 88 -26.46 7.33 8.63
C ASN A 88 -27.25 8.08 7.55
N LYS A 89 -26.84 9.30 7.20
CA LYS A 89 -27.44 10.08 6.12
C LYS A 89 -26.49 10.26 4.94
N GLU A 90 -27.04 10.51 3.79
CA GLU A 90 -26.30 10.95 2.61
C GLU A 90 -25.92 12.42 2.77
N VAL A 91 -24.62 12.69 2.80
CA VAL A 91 -24.07 14.03 2.92
C VAL A 91 -23.40 14.39 1.59
N TYR A 92 -23.95 15.37 0.88
CA TYR A 92 -23.45 15.76 -0.42
C TYR A 92 -22.16 16.57 -0.31
N MET A 93 -21.21 16.23 -1.15
CA MET A 93 -19.91 16.92 -1.22
C MET A 93 -20.09 18.33 -1.78
N PRO A 94 -19.33 19.31 -1.27
CA PRO A 94 -19.34 20.66 -1.79
C PRO A 94 -18.68 20.74 -3.19
N ASP A 95 -18.68 21.93 -3.79
CA ASP A 95 -18.04 22.21 -5.10
C ASP A 95 -16.56 21.86 -5.13
N SER A 96 -15.86 21.94 -3.98
CA SER A 96 -14.46 21.55 -3.86
C SER A 96 -14.23 20.04 -3.96
N GLY A 97 -15.26 19.23 -3.71
CA GLY A 97 -15.11 17.78 -3.57
C GLY A 97 -14.38 17.34 -2.29
N GLU A 98 -14.14 18.25 -1.34
CA GLU A 98 -13.42 17.99 -0.10
C GLU A 98 -14.27 18.29 1.13
N LYS A 99 -14.14 17.48 2.17
CA LYS A 99 -14.88 17.66 3.42
C LYS A 99 -14.10 17.12 4.62
N ASP A 100 -13.96 17.94 5.64
CA ASP A 100 -13.38 17.56 6.93
C ASP A 100 -14.47 17.20 7.92
N TYR A 101 -14.25 16.14 8.70
CA TYR A 101 -15.11 15.75 9.80
C TYR A 101 -14.33 14.91 10.83
N VAL A 102 -14.97 14.66 11.99
CA VAL A 102 -14.37 13.91 13.08
C VAL A 102 -15.31 12.78 13.49
N LEU A 103 -14.77 11.57 13.57
CA LEU A 103 -15.46 10.42 14.18
C LEU A 103 -14.98 10.26 15.63
N ILE A 104 -15.91 10.06 16.55
CA ILE A 104 -15.64 9.98 17.99
C ILE A 104 -15.97 8.57 18.48
N PHE A 105 -15.01 7.95 19.18
CA PHE A 105 -15.11 6.58 19.69
C PHE A 105 -14.88 6.55 21.20
N GLU A 106 -15.17 5.40 21.83
CA GLU A 106 -14.77 5.12 23.20
C GLU A 106 -13.25 5.31 23.38
N PRO A 107 -12.77 5.69 24.58
CA PRO A 107 -11.36 5.94 24.81
C PRO A 107 -10.53 4.66 24.65
N LEU A 108 -9.42 4.77 23.92
CA LEU A 108 -8.43 3.71 23.79
C LEU A 108 -7.46 3.73 24.97
N PRO A 109 -7.04 2.57 25.50
CA PRO A 109 -5.98 2.47 26.49
C PRO A 109 -4.66 3.07 25.99
N GLU A 110 -3.84 3.62 26.91
CA GLU A 110 -2.56 4.23 26.55
C GLU A 110 -1.59 3.22 25.91
N GLU A 111 -1.64 1.97 26.33
CA GLU A 111 -0.80 0.87 25.83
C GLU A 111 -1.15 0.42 24.40
N THR A 112 -2.32 0.77 23.87
CA THR A 112 -2.71 0.42 22.51
C THR A 112 -1.79 1.11 21.50
N GLN A 113 -1.09 0.33 20.68
CA GLN A 113 -0.11 0.82 19.71
C GLN A 113 -0.60 0.77 18.27
N THR A 114 -1.53 -0.13 17.95
CA THR A 114 -2.05 -0.33 16.59
C THR A 114 -3.53 -0.63 16.65
N ILE A 115 -4.29 -0.01 15.76
CA ILE A 115 -5.74 -0.17 15.68
C ILE A 115 -6.19 -0.42 14.24
N HIS A 116 -7.41 -0.90 14.10
CA HIS A 116 -8.19 -0.89 12.87
C HIS A 116 -9.37 0.07 13.02
N LEU A 117 -9.70 0.80 11.96
CA LEU A 117 -10.99 1.47 11.81
C LEU A 117 -11.84 0.62 10.88
N LEU A 118 -12.94 0.06 11.40
CA LEU A 118 -13.75 -0.91 10.68
C LEU A 118 -15.21 -0.50 10.62
N SER A 119 -15.83 -0.71 9.46
CA SER A 119 -17.24 -0.49 9.22
C SER A 119 -17.90 -1.79 8.74
N PRO A 120 -18.68 -2.49 9.58
CA PRO A 120 -19.27 -3.80 9.23
C PRO A 120 -20.25 -3.76 8.07
N THR A 121 -20.80 -2.59 7.78
CA THR A 121 -21.83 -2.38 6.75
C THR A 121 -21.34 -1.58 5.55
N ASN A 122 -20.09 -1.16 5.58
CA ASN A 122 -19.43 -0.44 4.49
C ASN A 122 -17.97 -0.88 4.41
N TYR A 123 -17.69 -1.95 3.66
CA TYR A 123 -16.35 -2.49 3.49
C TYR A 123 -15.37 -1.48 2.84
N GLU A 124 -15.86 -0.49 2.12
CA GLU A 124 -15.04 0.55 1.46
C GLU A 124 -14.42 1.56 2.43
N GLY A 125 -14.81 1.54 3.71
CA GLY A 125 -14.30 2.46 4.73
C GLY A 125 -13.30 1.84 5.71
N ASN A 126 -12.84 0.61 5.49
CA ASN A 126 -11.95 -0.07 6.41
C ASN A 126 -10.49 0.39 6.25
N THR A 127 -9.81 0.66 7.38
CA THR A 127 -8.38 0.94 7.42
C THR A 127 -7.72 0.04 8.46
N TYR A 128 -6.65 -0.65 8.05
CA TYR A 128 -6.00 -1.70 8.83
C TYR A 128 -4.61 -1.29 9.30
N ASP A 129 -4.26 -1.75 10.51
CA ASP A 129 -2.95 -1.55 11.15
C ASP A 129 -2.52 -0.07 11.19
N ILE A 130 -3.42 0.79 11.68
CA ILE A 130 -3.14 2.21 11.91
C ILE A 130 -2.24 2.31 13.14
N SER A 131 -1.04 2.84 12.96
CA SER A 131 -0.08 3.00 14.06
C SER A 131 -0.38 4.23 14.91
N LEU A 132 -0.47 4.02 16.22
CA LEU A 132 -0.62 5.07 17.22
C LEU A 132 0.73 5.47 17.87
N ILE A 133 1.83 4.92 17.36
CA ILE A 133 3.17 5.29 17.82
C ILE A 133 3.56 6.60 17.14
N PRO A 134 3.82 7.68 17.93
CA PRO A 134 4.27 8.95 17.37
C PRO A 134 5.56 8.76 16.56
N GLN A 135 5.57 9.20 15.32
CA GLN A 135 6.76 9.19 14.47
C GLN A 135 7.77 10.20 15.05
N LYS A 136 8.53 9.80 16.08
CA LYS A 136 9.65 10.60 16.55
C LYS A 136 10.71 10.63 15.45
N GLY A 137 10.91 11.79 14.85
CA GLY A 137 11.82 12.01 13.74
C GLY A 137 13.22 11.46 14.00
N LYS A 138 13.83 10.95 12.90
CA LYS A 138 15.24 10.60 12.65
C LYS A 138 15.68 9.13 12.72
N ASN A 139 14.89 8.18 13.15
CA ASN A 139 15.24 6.77 12.90
C ASN A 139 14.35 6.17 11.80
N THR A 140 14.42 6.74 10.61
CA THR A 140 13.83 6.14 9.42
C THR A 140 14.41 4.73 9.26
N PRO A 141 13.58 3.67 9.23
CA PRO A 141 14.08 2.31 8.99
C PRO A 141 14.94 2.28 7.73
N PRO A 142 16.04 1.48 7.69
CA PRO A 142 16.92 1.43 6.52
C PRO A 142 16.18 1.23 5.20
N LEU A 143 15.11 0.44 5.21
CA LEU A 143 14.27 0.16 4.05
C LEU A 143 13.61 1.43 3.49
N ALA A 144 13.10 2.31 4.32
CA ALA A 144 12.38 3.51 3.85
C ALA A 144 13.24 4.43 2.98
N ALA A 145 14.57 4.41 3.16
CA ALA A 145 15.49 5.17 2.32
C ALA A 145 15.60 4.62 0.89
N VAL A 146 15.29 3.34 0.69
CA VAL A 146 15.48 2.63 -0.59
C VAL A 146 14.20 2.01 -1.14
N LYS A 147 13.09 2.05 -0.38
CA LYS A 147 11.78 1.54 -0.84
C LYS A 147 11.31 2.30 -2.08
N GLY A 148 10.81 1.58 -3.08
CA GLY A 148 10.20 2.09 -4.31
C GLY A 148 10.78 1.50 -5.59
N ASN A 149 10.39 2.09 -6.70
CA ASN A 149 10.81 1.69 -8.04
C ASN A 149 12.10 2.39 -8.45
N TRP A 150 13.02 1.64 -9.04
CA TRP A 150 14.34 2.12 -9.46
C TRP A 150 14.58 1.84 -10.93
N PHE A 151 14.85 2.89 -11.67
CA PHE A 151 15.06 2.90 -13.11
C PHE A 151 16.52 3.15 -13.43
N LYS A 152 17.01 2.57 -14.53
CA LYS A 152 18.34 2.84 -15.04
C LYS A 152 18.53 4.31 -15.37
N THR A 153 19.76 4.82 -15.16
CA THR A 153 20.14 6.21 -15.48
C THR A 153 20.83 6.33 -16.85
N ASP A 154 20.81 5.27 -17.65
CA ASP A 154 21.41 5.20 -18.99
C ASP A 154 20.56 5.82 -20.10
N GLY A 155 19.43 6.42 -19.74
CA GLY A 155 18.46 7.02 -20.68
C GLY A 155 17.40 6.04 -21.20
N SER A 156 17.52 4.74 -20.95
CA SER A 156 16.53 3.74 -21.37
C SER A 156 15.20 3.85 -20.61
N GLY A 157 15.22 4.45 -19.41
CA GLY A 157 14.04 4.47 -18.51
C GLY A 157 13.58 3.07 -18.08
N GLN A 158 14.45 2.06 -18.25
CA GLN A 158 14.13 0.67 -17.89
C GLN A 158 14.00 0.52 -16.39
N TRP A 159 12.88 -0.04 -15.94
CA TRP A 159 12.70 -0.47 -14.57
C TRP A 159 13.54 -1.72 -14.29
N GLU A 160 14.39 -1.65 -13.28
CA GLU A 160 15.32 -2.73 -12.96
C GLU A 160 15.06 -3.33 -11.58
N TYR A 161 14.76 -2.47 -10.57
CA TYR A 161 14.48 -2.91 -9.23
C TYR A 161 13.17 -2.33 -8.71
N GLY A 162 12.40 -3.18 -8.02
CA GLY A 162 11.33 -2.78 -7.11
C GLY A 162 11.69 -3.25 -5.71
N ILE A 163 11.81 -2.35 -4.74
CA ILE A 163 12.16 -2.67 -3.36
C ILE A 163 11.00 -2.24 -2.47
N TYR A 164 10.35 -3.20 -1.82
CA TYR A 164 9.14 -2.99 -1.01
C TYR A 164 9.32 -3.59 0.39
N ASP A 165 8.28 -3.55 1.23
CA ASP A 165 8.40 -3.94 2.64
C ASP A 165 8.79 -5.41 2.81
N SER A 166 8.14 -6.32 2.10
CA SER A 166 8.39 -7.77 2.19
C SER A 166 9.02 -8.36 0.93
N ILE A 167 8.96 -7.63 -0.19
CA ILE A 167 9.30 -8.13 -1.53
C ILE A 167 10.35 -7.24 -2.19
N THR A 168 11.26 -7.87 -2.92
CA THR A 168 12.13 -7.21 -3.90
C THR A 168 11.90 -7.85 -5.27
N ILE A 169 11.75 -7.02 -6.31
CA ILE A 169 11.69 -7.44 -7.70
C ILE A 169 13.00 -7.04 -8.37
N MET A 170 13.65 -7.96 -9.03
CA MET A 170 14.83 -7.71 -9.87
C MET A 170 14.98 -8.80 -10.94
N ASN A 171 15.46 -8.43 -12.14
CA ASN A 171 15.67 -9.39 -13.24
C ASN A 171 14.42 -10.22 -13.57
N ASN A 172 13.25 -9.60 -13.61
CA ASN A 172 11.94 -10.27 -13.79
C ASN A 172 11.69 -11.43 -12.83
N ARG A 173 12.16 -11.33 -11.57
CA ARG A 173 11.95 -12.31 -10.52
C ARG A 173 11.53 -11.65 -9.23
N ILE A 174 10.73 -12.37 -8.46
CA ILE A 174 10.20 -11.94 -7.16
C ILE A 174 10.99 -12.62 -6.05
N TYR A 175 11.50 -11.82 -5.14
CA TYR A 175 12.28 -12.24 -3.98
C TYR A 175 11.59 -11.82 -2.69
N THR A 176 11.65 -12.65 -1.66
CA THR A 176 11.28 -12.28 -0.29
C THR A 176 12.45 -11.58 0.39
N ASN A 177 12.20 -10.49 1.10
CA ASN A 177 13.21 -9.78 1.89
C ASN A 177 13.49 -10.56 3.19
N GLU A 178 14.69 -11.15 3.33
CA GLU A 178 15.08 -11.95 4.49
C GLU A 178 15.72 -11.08 5.59
N SER A 179 16.56 -10.13 5.21
CA SER A 179 17.19 -9.21 6.16
C SER A 179 17.58 -7.88 5.53
N ILE A 180 17.52 -6.82 6.34
CA ILE A 180 17.91 -5.46 5.93
C ILE A 180 18.77 -4.87 7.05
N ARG A 181 19.99 -4.46 6.73
CA ARG A 181 20.95 -3.92 7.70
C ARG A 181 21.62 -2.67 7.16
N LYS A 182 21.76 -1.66 8.01
CA LYS A 182 22.55 -0.46 7.69
C LYS A 182 23.99 -0.67 8.10
N LYS A 183 24.93 -0.51 7.15
CA LYS A 183 26.37 -0.55 7.37
C LYS A 183 26.99 0.79 6.94
N GLY A 184 27.09 1.74 7.87
CA GLY A 184 27.56 3.09 7.57
C GLY A 184 26.59 3.82 6.63
N LYS A 185 27.07 4.18 5.43
CA LYS A 185 26.25 4.81 4.37
C LYS A 185 25.52 3.80 3.47
N ARG A 186 25.84 2.51 3.58
CA ARG A 186 25.27 1.44 2.76
C ARG A 186 24.14 0.72 3.49
N ILE A 187 23.22 0.20 2.71
CA ILE A 187 22.17 -0.71 3.16
C ILE A 187 22.46 -2.04 2.51
N GLU A 188 22.61 -3.07 3.31
CA GLU A 188 22.77 -4.45 2.88
C GLU A 188 21.42 -5.15 3.02
N MET A 189 20.94 -5.71 1.92
CA MET A 189 19.71 -6.51 1.88
C MET A 189 20.05 -7.93 1.45
N THR A 190 19.52 -8.92 2.17
CA THR A 190 19.53 -10.31 1.75
C THR A 190 18.12 -10.66 1.30
N VAL A 191 18.01 -11.20 0.10
CA VAL A 191 16.73 -11.56 -0.52
C VAL A 191 16.77 -12.99 -1.02
N LYS A 192 15.62 -13.69 -0.99
CA LYS A 192 15.47 -15.09 -1.39
C LYS A 192 14.46 -15.21 -2.54
N ASP A 193 14.89 -15.78 -3.65
CA ASP A 193 14.05 -16.03 -4.82
C ASP A 193 12.86 -16.93 -4.46
N LYS A 194 11.64 -16.49 -4.72
CA LYS A 194 10.41 -17.23 -4.38
C LYS A 194 10.24 -18.52 -5.21
N GLN A 195 10.83 -18.59 -6.39
CA GLN A 195 10.67 -19.75 -7.27
C GLN A 195 11.67 -20.88 -6.97
N ASN A 196 12.94 -20.51 -6.77
CA ASN A 196 14.02 -21.51 -6.64
C ASN A 196 14.80 -21.45 -5.32
N GLY A 197 14.46 -20.51 -4.43
CA GLY A 197 15.07 -20.37 -3.11
C GLY A 197 16.49 -19.80 -3.12
N THR A 198 17.02 -19.36 -4.27
CA THR A 198 18.36 -18.78 -4.35
C THR A 198 18.45 -17.49 -3.54
N ILE A 199 19.48 -17.39 -2.70
CA ILE A 199 19.75 -16.21 -1.90
C ILE A 199 20.63 -15.25 -2.68
N ARG A 200 20.33 -13.95 -2.62
CA ARG A 200 21.08 -12.85 -3.23
C ARG A 200 21.33 -11.75 -2.20
N THR A 201 22.41 -11.02 -2.40
CA THR A 201 22.73 -9.85 -1.57
C THR A 201 22.77 -8.60 -2.44
N LEU A 202 22.03 -7.58 -2.01
CA LEU A 202 22.06 -6.24 -2.60
C LEU A 202 22.80 -5.30 -1.65
N LEU A 203 23.74 -4.53 -2.19
CA LEU A 203 24.42 -3.44 -1.50
C LEU A 203 23.92 -2.13 -2.11
N ILE A 204 23.16 -1.35 -1.34
CA ILE A 204 22.50 -0.14 -1.80
C ILE A 204 23.08 1.05 -1.09
N THR A 205 23.53 2.06 -1.85
CA THR A 205 24.09 3.30 -1.33
C THR A 205 23.20 4.48 -1.76
N PRO A 206 22.30 4.97 -0.87
CA PRO A 206 21.52 6.17 -1.14
C PRO A 206 22.41 7.39 -1.35
N GLN A 207 22.05 8.23 -2.30
CA GLN A 207 22.77 9.46 -2.65
C GLN A 207 21.95 10.70 -2.24
N LYS A 208 22.64 11.84 -2.05
CA LYS A 208 21.99 13.12 -1.71
C LYS A 208 21.05 13.62 -2.81
N SER A 209 21.28 13.22 -4.06
CA SER A 209 20.44 13.54 -5.22
C SER A 209 19.07 12.85 -5.23
N GLY A 210 18.83 11.90 -4.30
CA GLY A 210 17.65 11.03 -4.34
C GLY A 210 17.85 9.75 -5.17
N ASN A 211 18.98 9.63 -5.88
CA ASN A 211 19.39 8.43 -6.59
C ASN A 211 19.96 7.39 -5.63
N CYS A 212 20.24 6.18 -6.13
CA CYS A 212 21.02 5.19 -5.40
C CYS A 212 22.03 4.49 -6.31
N ILE A 213 23.08 3.97 -5.70
CA ILE A 213 23.98 3.01 -6.34
C ILE A 213 23.60 1.63 -5.81
N ILE A 214 23.32 0.70 -6.70
CA ILE A 214 23.00 -0.70 -6.37
C ILE A 214 24.07 -1.61 -6.96
N LYS A 215 24.54 -2.54 -6.13
CA LYS A 215 25.42 -3.63 -6.51
C LYS A 215 24.80 -4.93 -6.01
N THR A 216 24.84 -5.96 -6.83
CA THR A 216 24.49 -7.33 -6.42
C THR A 216 25.74 -8.21 -6.41
N ASP A 217 25.60 -9.43 -5.91
CA ASP A 217 26.63 -10.47 -6.03
C ASP A 217 26.96 -10.87 -7.48
N GLN A 218 26.12 -10.43 -8.44
CA GLN A 218 26.28 -10.73 -9.88
C GLN A 218 26.56 -9.52 -10.76
N THR A 219 26.42 -8.29 -10.25
CA THR A 219 26.53 -7.06 -11.04
C THR A 219 27.52 -6.09 -10.43
N ASN A 220 28.07 -5.22 -11.28
CA ASN A 220 28.87 -4.08 -10.83
C ASN A 220 27.98 -3.00 -10.19
N GLU A 221 28.62 -2.01 -9.55
CA GLU A 221 27.95 -0.84 -9.01
C GLU A 221 27.40 0.01 -10.17
N LEU A 222 26.04 0.18 -10.21
CA LEU A 222 25.36 1.01 -11.19
C LEU A 222 24.46 2.02 -10.49
N SER A 223 24.24 3.17 -11.13
CA SER A 223 23.38 4.23 -10.61
C SER A 223 21.95 4.04 -11.11
N TYR A 224 20.99 4.30 -10.19
CA TYR A 224 19.55 4.20 -10.45
C TYR A 224 18.82 5.42 -9.91
N THR A 225 17.70 5.75 -10.56
CA THR A 225 16.82 6.87 -10.17
C THR A 225 15.42 6.39 -9.91
N ARG A 226 14.66 7.14 -9.08
CA ARG A 226 13.21 6.91 -8.88
C ARG A 226 12.35 7.54 -9.99
N GLN A 227 12.93 8.47 -10.75
CA GLN A 227 12.23 9.15 -11.83
C GLN A 227 12.40 8.36 -13.12
N LYS A 228 11.30 7.86 -13.69
CA LYS A 228 11.30 7.30 -15.03
C LYS A 228 11.64 8.41 -16.00
N ALA A 229 12.65 8.19 -16.84
CA ALA A 229 12.95 9.12 -17.94
C ALA A 229 11.71 9.28 -18.82
N ALA A 230 11.34 10.50 -19.15
CA ALA A 230 10.34 10.72 -20.17
C ALA A 230 10.86 10.13 -21.49
N ILE A 231 10.12 9.19 -22.07
CA ILE A 231 10.41 8.67 -23.40
C ILE A 231 10.07 9.83 -24.35
N SER A 232 11.10 10.53 -24.83
CA SER A 232 10.92 11.74 -25.65
C SER A 232 10.45 11.43 -27.08
N THR A 233 10.63 10.20 -27.56
CA THR A 233 10.17 9.74 -28.86
C THR A 233 9.81 8.28 -28.77
N ILE A 234 8.55 7.96 -29.14
CA ILE A 234 8.22 6.59 -29.53
C ILE A 234 8.73 6.48 -30.96
N GLU A 235 9.90 5.84 -31.13
CA GLU A 235 10.33 5.45 -32.48
C GLU A 235 9.24 4.56 -33.06
N PRO A 236 8.75 4.86 -34.28
CA PRO A 236 7.79 3.97 -34.92
C PRO A 236 8.41 2.57 -34.99
N ASP A 237 7.74 1.57 -34.44
CA ASP A 237 8.23 0.20 -34.53
C ASP A 237 8.06 -0.32 -35.95
N ASN A 238 9.01 0.03 -36.81
CA ASN A 238 9.11 -0.46 -38.17
C ASN A 238 9.59 -1.93 -38.23
N GLY A 239 9.90 -2.51 -37.09
CA GLY A 239 10.45 -3.85 -36.94
C GLY A 239 9.48 -4.89 -36.43
N PHE A 240 8.24 -4.49 -35.99
CA PHE A 240 7.26 -5.46 -35.52
C PHE A 240 6.89 -6.43 -36.66
N GLN A 241 7.23 -7.69 -36.47
CA GLN A 241 6.77 -8.78 -37.31
C GLN A 241 5.83 -9.65 -36.52
N GLN A 242 4.57 -9.75 -36.98
CA GLN A 242 3.61 -10.63 -36.41
C GLN A 242 4.11 -12.08 -36.46
N PHE A 243 4.11 -12.76 -35.33
CA PHE A 243 4.55 -14.15 -35.25
C PHE A 243 3.53 -15.01 -34.51
N PHE A 244 3.47 -16.28 -34.93
CA PHE A 244 2.65 -17.30 -34.30
C PHE A 244 3.60 -18.35 -33.70
N ARG A 245 3.56 -18.48 -32.37
CA ARG A 245 4.34 -19.47 -31.64
C ARG A 245 3.57 -19.91 -30.42
N LYS A 246 3.24 -21.20 -30.32
CA LYS A 246 2.66 -21.75 -29.10
C LYS A 246 3.74 -21.81 -28.02
N ASP A 247 3.58 -21.04 -26.95
CA ASP A 247 4.51 -21.06 -25.83
C ASP A 247 3.79 -20.62 -24.53
N THR A 248 4.45 -20.91 -23.40
CA THR A 248 3.95 -20.50 -22.09
C THR A 248 4.40 -19.09 -21.78
N ALA A 249 3.47 -18.17 -21.61
CA ALA A 249 3.70 -16.86 -21.04
C ALA A 249 3.55 -16.88 -19.52
N CYS A 250 4.28 -16.02 -18.82
CA CYS A 250 4.22 -15.88 -17.37
C CYS A 250 3.90 -14.42 -17.00
N LEU A 251 2.75 -14.21 -16.38
CA LEU A 251 2.39 -12.94 -15.73
C LEU A 251 2.70 -13.09 -14.25
N GLN A 252 3.50 -12.19 -13.71
CA GLN A 252 3.80 -12.15 -12.28
C GLN A 252 3.88 -10.71 -11.78
N GLY A 253 3.82 -10.49 -10.47
CA GLY A 253 3.93 -9.15 -9.94
C GLY A 253 3.79 -9.05 -8.44
N TYR A 254 3.67 -7.81 -8.01
CA TYR A 254 3.48 -7.43 -6.62
C TYR A 254 2.46 -6.31 -6.52
N ILE A 255 1.52 -6.46 -5.58
CA ILE A 255 0.49 -5.47 -5.25
C ILE A 255 0.91 -4.79 -3.95
N ASP A 256 1.43 -3.56 -4.06
CA ASP A 256 1.77 -2.73 -2.88
C ASP A 256 0.50 -2.24 -2.20
N GLY A 257 0.47 -2.29 -0.87
CA GLY A 257 -0.75 -1.99 -0.09
C GLY A 257 -1.75 -3.15 -0.02
N TYR A 258 -1.42 -4.33 -0.55
CA TYR A 258 -2.27 -5.52 -0.45
C TYR A 258 -2.29 -6.09 0.97
N ASP A 259 -3.48 -6.51 1.39
CA ASP A 259 -3.69 -7.33 2.59
C ASP A 259 -4.88 -8.27 2.32
N PRO A 260 -4.84 -9.56 2.74
CA PRO A 260 -5.96 -10.49 2.55
C PRO A 260 -7.30 -10.01 3.13
N ARG A 261 -7.25 -9.13 4.15
CA ARG A 261 -8.46 -8.52 4.75
C ARG A 261 -9.17 -7.53 3.82
N LEU A 262 -8.59 -7.19 2.66
CA LEU A 262 -9.25 -6.37 1.63
C LEU A 262 -10.40 -7.12 0.93
N GLY A 263 -10.53 -8.44 1.15
CA GLY A 263 -11.66 -9.24 0.69
C GLY A 263 -11.47 -9.90 -0.67
N PHE A 264 -10.27 -9.89 -1.24
CA PHE A 264 -9.92 -10.65 -2.43
C PHE A 264 -8.57 -11.35 -2.27
N GLU A 265 -8.48 -12.59 -2.75
CA GLU A 265 -7.27 -13.42 -2.71
C GLU A 265 -6.90 -13.93 -4.11
N THR A 266 -7.68 -13.55 -5.11
CA THR A 266 -7.49 -13.96 -6.51
C THR A 266 -7.76 -12.82 -7.46
N GLY A 267 -7.10 -12.87 -8.61
CA GLY A 267 -7.44 -12.13 -9.81
C GLY A 267 -7.85 -13.07 -10.93
N LEU A 268 -8.29 -12.52 -12.05
CA LEU A 268 -8.66 -13.24 -13.25
C LEU A 268 -7.97 -12.64 -14.48
N VAL A 269 -7.50 -13.51 -15.38
CA VAL A 269 -7.10 -13.17 -16.73
C VAL A 269 -7.99 -13.93 -17.68
N TYR A 270 -8.69 -13.23 -18.58
CA TYR A 270 -9.51 -13.85 -19.62
C TYR A 270 -8.68 -13.96 -20.90
N LEU A 271 -8.39 -15.19 -21.31
CA LEU A 271 -7.72 -15.48 -22.58
C LEU A 271 -8.79 -15.74 -23.62
N SER A 272 -9.07 -14.75 -24.44
CA SER A 272 -10.05 -14.87 -25.51
C SER A 272 -9.45 -15.60 -26.72
N ASN A 273 -10.22 -16.50 -27.30
CA ASN A 273 -9.90 -17.12 -28.56
C ASN A 273 -10.72 -16.41 -29.66
N GLU A 274 -10.05 -15.62 -30.48
CA GLU A 274 -10.67 -14.80 -31.53
C GLU A 274 -11.43 -15.64 -32.57
N LEU A 275 -11.04 -16.91 -32.80
CA LEU A 275 -11.66 -17.79 -33.77
C LEU A 275 -12.92 -18.44 -33.23
N THR A 276 -12.89 -18.94 -31.99
CA THR A 276 -14.04 -19.60 -31.36
C THR A 276 -14.94 -18.63 -30.63
N ARG A 277 -14.46 -17.41 -30.31
CA ARG A 277 -15.11 -16.41 -29.46
C ARG A 277 -15.42 -16.94 -28.07
N GLU A 278 -14.59 -17.82 -27.58
CA GLU A 278 -14.66 -18.37 -26.23
C GLU A 278 -13.60 -17.75 -25.35
N ASP A 279 -13.95 -17.44 -24.11
CA ASP A 279 -13.05 -16.93 -23.09
C ASP A 279 -12.61 -18.05 -22.16
N TYR A 280 -11.32 -18.11 -21.90
CA TYR A 280 -10.72 -19.08 -20.98
C TYR A 280 -10.22 -18.35 -19.73
N PRO A 281 -11.05 -18.29 -18.66
CA PRO A 281 -10.65 -17.61 -17.43
C PRO A 281 -9.52 -18.38 -16.75
N THR A 282 -8.45 -17.67 -16.47
CA THR A 282 -7.30 -18.18 -15.72
C THR A 282 -7.23 -17.46 -14.38
N VAL A 283 -7.27 -18.24 -13.29
CA VAL A 283 -7.21 -17.68 -11.94
C VAL A 283 -5.77 -17.32 -11.60
N VAL A 284 -5.57 -16.11 -11.13
CA VAL A 284 -4.30 -15.60 -10.59
C VAL A 284 -4.39 -15.63 -9.08
N GLN A 285 -3.65 -16.54 -8.43
CA GLN A 285 -3.56 -16.59 -6.98
C GLN A 285 -2.65 -15.47 -6.46
N ILE A 286 -3.12 -14.76 -5.42
CA ILE A 286 -2.37 -13.71 -4.76
C ILE A 286 -1.88 -14.25 -3.42
N ASP A 287 -0.59 -14.24 -3.20
CA ASP A 287 0.01 -14.62 -1.94
C ASP A 287 -0.28 -13.57 -0.85
N LYS A 288 -0.20 -13.97 0.42
CA LYS A 288 -0.46 -13.06 1.57
C LYS A 288 0.45 -11.84 1.61
N ASP A 289 1.59 -11.90 0.96
CA ASP A 289 2.54 -10.77 0.84
C ASP A 289 2.25 -9.85 -0.36
N GLY A 290 1.16 -10.10 -1.11
CA GLY A 290 0.76 -9.32 -2.28
C GLY A 290 1.45 -9.74 -3.58
N SER A 291 2.35 -10.72 -3.57
CA SER A 291 2.94 -11.23 -4.80
C SER A 291 2.01 -12.22 -5.50
N PHE A 292 2.13 -12.31 -6.83
CA PHE A 292 1.36 -13.26 -7.63
C PHE A 292 2.17 -13.78 -8.81
N THR A 293 1.82 -14.98 -9.28
CA THR A 293 2.38 -15.58 -10.48
C THR A 293 1.32 -16.43 -11.18
N CYS A 294 1.13 -16.19 -12.46
CA CYS A 294 0.21 -16.94 -13.30
C CYS A 294 0.90 -17.34 -14.61
N LYS A 295 0.66 -18.57 -15.06
CA LYS A 295 1.20 -19.10 -16.33
C LYS A 295 0.06 -19.56 -17.19
N PHE A 296 0.12 -19.20 -18.48
CA PHE A 296 -0.86 -19.60 -19.47
C PHE A 296 -0.20 -19.77 -20.83
N VAL A 297 -0.82 -20.58 -21.69
CA VAL A 297 -0.33 -20.83 -23.05
C VAL A 297 -1.03 -19.89 -24.01
N ILE A 298 -0.24 -19.17 -24.82
CA ILE A 298 -0.74 -18.32 -25.90
C ILE A 298 -0.04 -18.71 -27.23
N HIS A 299 -0.66 -18.32 -28.31
CA HIS A 299 -0.20 -18.68 -29.68
C HIS A 299 0.34 -17.49 -30.46
N HIS A 300 0.08 -16.28 -30.01
CA HIS A 300 0.48 -15.01 -30.61
C HIS A 300 0.57 -13.94 -29.50
N PRO A 301 1.19 -12.79 -29.75
CA PRO A 301 1.13 -11.65 -28.83
C PRO A 301 -0.31 -11.26 -28.53
N VAL A 302 -0.60 -10.97 -27.28
CA VAL A 302 -1.97 -10.63 -26.82
C VAL A 302 -1.95 -9.38 -25.93
N GLU A 303 -3.00 -8.55 -26.10
CA GLU A 303 -3.39 -7.54 -25.14
C GLU A 303 -4.54 -8.10 -24.32
N GLN A 304 -4.40 -8.10 -23.01
CA GLN A 304 -5.34 -8.67 -22.06
C GLN A 304 -5.46 -7.80 -20.82
N SER A 305 -6.34 -8.15 -19.91
CA SER A 305 -6.48 -7.47 -18.63
C SER A 305 -6.42 -8.45 -17.47
N LEU A 306 -5.69 -8.05 -16.44
CA LEU A 306 -5.78 -8.66 -15.13
C LEU A 306 -6.91 -7.97 -14.35
N THR A 307 -7.93 -8.72 -13.99
CA THR A 307 -9.04 -8.23 -13.16
C THR A 307 -8.71 -8.49 -11.69
N LEU A 308 -8.64 -7.44 -10.88
CA LEU A 308 -8.46 -7.49 -9.44
C LEU A 308 -9.61 -6.74 -8.77
N ASN A 309 -10.40 -7.41 -7.94
CA ASN A 309 -11.52 -6.79 -7.20
C ASN A 309 -12.40 -5.87 -8.06
N ASN A 310 -12.74 -6.28 -9.29
CA ASN A 310 -13.49 -5.54 -10.33
C ASN A 310 -12.71 -4.44 -11.08
N ASP A 311 -11.45 -4.19 -10.75
CA ASP A 311 -10.60 -3.28 -11.51
C ASP A 311 -9.85 -4.01 -12.61
N TRP A 312 -9.73 -3.37 -13.76
CA TRP A 312 -9.11 -3.96 -14.95
C TRP A 312 -7.77 -3.30 -15.21
N ILE A 313 -6.71 -4.10 -15.16
CA ILE A 313 -5.34 -3.65 -15.37
C ILE A 313 -4.86 -4.21 -16.71
N PRO A 314 -4.79 -3.39 -17.77
CA PRO A 314 -4.39 -3.86 -19.09
C PRO A 314 -2.90 -4.21 -19.13
N PHE A 315 -2.57 -5.25 -19.91
CA PHE A 315 -1.19 -5.64 -20.17
C PHE A 315 -1.03 -6.23 -21.57
N TYR A 316 0.19 -6.17 -22.09
CA TYR A 316 0.59 -6.84 -23.34
C TYR A 316 1.64 -7.89 -23.01
N ILE A 317 1.53 -9.08 -23.60
CA ILE A 317 2.48 -10.18 -23.40
C ILE A 317 2.64 -11.04 -24.65
N GLU A 318 3.84 -11.55 -24.83
CA GLU A 318 4.21 -12.40 -25.97
C GLU A 318 4.42 -13.86 -25.52
N PRO A 319 4.26 -14.85 -26.46
CA PRO A 319 4.57 -16.24 -26.18
C PRO A 319 6.00 -16.43 -25.68
N GLY A 320 6.17 -17.13 -24.54
CA GLY A 320 7.45 -17.39 -23.90
C GLY A 320 7.99 -16.24 -23.05
N GLN A 321 7.30 -15.11 -22.99
CA GLN A 321 7.71 -13.94 -22.21
C GLN A 321 7.30 -14.06 -20.74
N THR A 322 8.09 -13.46 -19.85
CA THR A 322 7.71 -13.17 -18.48
C THR A 322 7.49 -11.67 -18.35
N LEU A 323 6.27 -11.27 -18.03
CA LEU A 323 5.90 -9.91 -17.70
C LEU A 323 5.81 -9.77 -16.19
N THR A 324 6.58 -8.84 -15.62
CA THR A 324 6.53 -8.52 -14.19
C THR A 324 5.89 -7.15 -13.99
N MET A 325 4.86 -7.09 -13.15
CA MET A 325 4.08 -5.89 -12.86
C MET A 325 4.30 -5.41 -11.43
N TYR A 326 4.29 -4.09 -11.26
CA TYR A 326 4.06 -3.45 -9.97
C TYR A 326 2.69 -2.78 -10.01
N ILE A 327 1.88 -3.08 -9.01
CA ILE A 327 0.53 -2.54 -8.87
C ILE A 327 0.49 -1.76 -7.56
N ASP A 328 0.22 -0.48 -7.64
CA ASP A 328 -0.01 0.38 -6.48
C ASP A 328 -1.52 0.35 -6.18
N TRP A 329 -1.92 -0.40 -5.14
CA TRP A 329 -3.32 -0.54 -4.77
C TRP A 329 -3.95 0.79 -4.34
N GLU A 330 -3.20 1.63 -3.65
CA GLU A 330 -3.64 2.97 -3.26
C GLU A 330 -3.96 3.85 -4.48
N ALA A 331 -3.11 3.77 -5.52
CA ALA A 331 -3.35 4.51 -6.76
C ALA A 331 -4.59 4.00 -7.48
N ILE A 332 -4.82 2.68 -7.54
CA ILE A 332 -6.03 2.10 -8.14
C ILE A 332 -7.28 2.59 -7.41
N LEU A 333 -7.31 2.50 -6.08
CA LEU A 333 -8.44 2.99 -5.29
C LEU A 333 -8.73 4.47 -5.56
N SER A 334 -7.70 5.30 -5.80
CA SER A 334 -7.88 6.71 -6.10
C SER A 334 -8.47 6.97 -7.50
N LEU A 335 -8.22 6.08 -8.47
CA LEU A 335 -8.75 6.21 -9.84
C LEU A 335 -10.25 5.88 -9.95
N ILE A 336 -10.79 5.08 -9.04
CA ILE A 336 -12.22 4.72 -9.01
C ILE A 336 -13.12 5.96 -8.80
N HIS A 337 -12.55 7.04 -8.30
CA HIS A 337 -13.27 8.25 -7.91
C HIS A 337 -13.07 9.46 -8.83
N ILE A 338 -12.37 9.29 -9.97
CA ILE A 338 -12.18 10.37 -10.97
C ILE A 338 -13.29 10.29 -12.08
#